data_1375f7f628e71fd0dc3face28fd1d774
#
_entry.id   1375f7f628e71fd0dc3face28fd1d774
#
_cell.length_a   1.000
_cell.length_b   1.000
_cell.length_c   1.000
_cell.angle_alpha   90.00
_cell.angle_beta   90.00
_cell.angle_gamma   90.00
#
_symmetry.space_group_name_H-M   'P 1'
#
loop_
_entity.id
_entity.type
_entity.pdbx_description
1 polymer ?
#
loop_
_entity_poly.entity_id
_entity_poly.type
_entity_poly.pdbx_seq_one_letter_code
_entity_poly.pdbx_strand_id
1 'polypeptide(L)'
;MLLLALPASATAAQAPPRSAIFFYPWYSNARHDGQYVHWPQGGHAPPFDIGSAFFPMRGTYSSADPRVLGAQMRDIAAAGVDEVVSSWWGRGSAEDTRLLAVMRVAKRSGLRVAVQLEPYAGRSVDSVGDDLVYLRALGLRDVYIYNSKDFAAEEWRRVTLQPMGMRLFAQTNHVGFAARAGFAGFYTYDILLYDAAKFDRFCTQAHALGILCAPSVGPGYDASEATGDPRVKPRLDGATYDSMWGAAVRAGADLVTITSYNEWSEGTQIEPAGHGGRYDSYDGTYGLHGRAAQRAYINRTAYWTSRF
;
A
#
# COMPACT_ATOMS: atom_id res chain seq x y z
N MET A 1 1.22 -22.98 51.79
CA MET A 1 1.96 -22.38 50.66
C MET A 1 0.91 -21.95 49.64
N LEU A 2 0.53 -20.66 49.69
CA LEU A 2 -0.52 -20.11 48.78
C LEU A 2 0.16 -19.64 47.49
N LEU A 3 -0.09 -20.30 46.37
CA LEU A 3 0.34 -19.85 45.05
C LEU A 3 -0.60 -18.71 44.61
N LEU A 4 -0.11 -17.48 44.64
CA LEU A 4 -0.75 -16.35 43.99
C LEU A 4 -0.57 -16.48 42.48
N ALA A 5 -1.66 -16.81 41.76
CA ALA A 5 -1.71 -16.71 40.30
C ALA A 5 -1.72 -15.24 39.92
N LEU A 6 -0.66 -14.79 39.23
CA LEU A 6 -0.64 -13.48 38.59
C LEU A 6 -1.67 -13.44 37.43
N PRO A 7 -2.49 -12.39 37.33
CA PRO A 7 -3.41 -12.28 36.21
C PRO A 7 -2.61 -12.10 34.90
N ALA A 8 -2.90 -12.93 33.90
CA ALA A 8 -2.41 -12.75 32.55
C ALA A 8 -2.90 -11.37 32.05
N SER A 9 -1.98 -10.46 31.80
CA SER A 9 -2.29 -9.17 31.18
C SER A 9 -2.88 -9.44 29.82
N ALA A 10 -4.19 -9.25 29.66
CA ALA A 10 -4.83 -9.20 28.36
C ALA A 10 -4.18 -8.04 27.60
N THR A 11 -3.40 -8.34 26.58
CA THR A 11 -2.89 -7.33 25.64
C THR A 11 -4.12 -6.62 25.06
N ALA A 12 -4.31 -5.35 25.39
CA ALA A 12 -5.37 -4.53 24.82
C ALA A 12 -5.26 -4.63 23.29
N ALA A 13 -6.37 -4.97 22.63
CA ALA A 13 -6.42 -5.03 21.18
C ALA A 13 -6.01 -3.65 20.65
N GLN A 14 -4.92 -3.60 19.91
CA GLN A 14 -4.42 -2.33 19.34
C GLN A 14 -5.51 -1.76 18.42
N ALA A 15 -5.81 -0.47 18.57
CA ALA A 15 -6.78 0.22 17.72
C ALA A 15 -6.45 0.00 16.23
N PRO A 16 -7.45 -0.10 15.33
CA PRO A 16 -7.20 -0.24 13.90
C PRO A 16 -6.34 0.93 13.38
N PRO A 17 -5.55 0.74 12.30
CA PRO A 17 -4.89 1.85 11.64
C PRO A 17 -5.94 2.81 11.07
N ARG A 18 -5.63 4.09 11.01
CA ARG A 18 -6.45 5.07 10.30
C ARG A 18 -5.94 5.30 8.87
N SER A 19 -4.64 5.06 8.65
CA SER A 19 -4.00 5.20 7.36
C SER A 19 -3.06 4.04 7.07
N ALA A 20 -3.05 3.56 5.82
CA ALA A 20 -2.18 2.51 5.35
C ALA A 20 -1.61 2.88 3.97
N ILE A 21 -0.37 2.48 3.67
CA ILE A 21 0.27 2.79 2.40
C ILE A 21 0.83 1.55 1.73
N PHE A 22 0.50 1.35 0.44
CA PHE A 22 1.05 0.24 -0.34
C PHE A 22 2.52 0.47 -0.62
N PHE A 23 3.33 -0.56 -0.34
CA PHE A 23 4.79 -0.58 -0.42
C PHE A 23 5.28 -1.78 -1.20
N TYR A 24 6.17 -1.57 -2.16
CA TYR A 24 6.66 -2.59 -3.09
C TYR A 24 8.15 -2.87 -2.84
N PRO A 25 8.49 -3.97 -2.11
CA PRO A 25 9.87 -4.36 -1.83
C PRO A 25 10.46 -5.26 -2.92
N TRP A 26 10.22 -4.98 -4.20
CA TRP A 26 10.55 -5.86 -5.33
C TRP A 26 11.68 -5.35 -6.23
N TYR A 27 12.17 -4.12 -6.00
CA TYR A 27 13.24 -3.55 -6.80
C TYR A 27 14.59 -4.18 -6.50
N SER A 28 15.38 -4.42 -7.57
CA SER A 28 16.77 -4.89 -7.46
C SER A 28 17.66 -4.03 -8.34
N ASN A 29 18.94 -3.89 -7.96
CA ASN A 29 19.93 -3.21 -8.78
C ASN A 29 21.21 -4.04 -8.94
N ALA A 30 21.98 -3.78 -10.04
CA ALA A 30 23.16 -4.55 -10.37
C ALA A 30 24.23 -4.50 -9.27
N ARG A 31 24.37 -3.38 -8.57
CA ARG A 31 25.40 -3.20 -7.54
C ARG A 31 25.15 -4.06 -6.30
N HIS A 32 23.89 -4.21 -5.89
CA HIS A 32 23.51 -4.92 -4.66
C HIS A 32 23.10 -6.37 -4.94
N ASP A 33 22.37 -6.58 -6.04
CA ASP A 33 21.67 -7.84 -6.35
C ASP A 33 22.24 -8.56 -7.60
N GLY A 34 23.22 -7.95 -8.27
CA GLY A 34 23.82 -8.48 -9.49
C GLY A 34 23.01 -8.22 -10.77
N GLN A 35 21.77 -7.75 -10.66
CA GLN A 35 20.88 -7.45 -11.79
C GLN A 35 19.86 -6.38 -11.43
N TYR A 36 19.23 -5.80 -12.47
CA TYR A 36 18.07 -4.91 -12.30
C TYR A 36 16.78 -5.71 -12.43
N VAL A 37 15.84 -5.50 -11.49
CA VAL A 37 14.49 -6.07 -11.51
C VAL A 37 13.49 -4.95 -11.24
N HIS A 38 12.37 -4.94 -11.94
CA HIS A 38 11.30 -3.93 -12.03
C HIS A 38 11.73 -2.59 -12.66
N TRP A 39 12.97 -2.15 -12.58
CA TRP A 39 13.45 -0.94 -13.24
C TRP A 39 13.42 -1.02 -14.78
N PRO A 40 13.73 -2.19 -15.44
CA PRO A 40 13.76 -2.32 -16.91
C PRO A 40 12.38 -2.52 -17.56
N GLN A 41 11.28 -2.36 -16.84
CA GLN A 41 9.94 -2.50 -17.42
C GLN A 41 9.78 -1.62 -18.66
N GLY A 42 8.97 -2.05 -19.64
CA GLY A 42 8.82 -1.35 -20.92
C GLY A 42 10.03 -1.42 -21.84
N GLY A 43 11.06 -2.22 -21.51
CA GLY A 43 12.30 -2.37 -22.34
C GLY A 43 13.37 -1.33 -22.05
N HIS A 44 13.26 -0.61 -20.93
CA HIS A 44 14.23 0.39 -20.49
C HIS A 44 15.55 -0.22 -20.00
N ALA A 45 16.63 0.58 -20.04
CA ALA A 45 18.00 0.16 -19.72
C ALA A 45 18.58 0.91 -18.49
N PRO A 46 18.31 0.45 -17.24
CA PRO A 46 18.85 1.07 -16.03
C PRO A 46 20.39 1.12 -16.04
N PRO A 47 21.05 2.04 -15.30
CA PRO A 47 20.49 2.74 -14.11
C PRO A 47 19.79 4.07 -14.39
N PHE A 48 19.93 4.70 -15.53
CA PHE A 48 19.44 6.05 -15.79
C PHE A 48 18.21 6.09 -16.70
N ASP A 49 17.88 4.98 -17.29
CA ASP A 49 16.70 4.79 -18.14
C ASP A 49 15.82 3.69 -17.53
N ILE A 50 14.63 4.07 -17.02
CA ILE A 50 13.71 3.19 -16.28
C ILE A 50 12.28 3.33 -16.81
N GLY A 51 11.48 2.27 -16.64
CA GLY A 51 10.08 2.21 -17.00
C GLY A 51 9.20 2.98 -16.01
N SER A 52 9.34 4.30 -15.97
CA SER A 52 8.56 5.19 -15.12
C SER A 52 8.54 6.59 -15.70
N ALA A 53 7.44 7.32 -15.52
CA ALA A 53 7.37 8.75 -15.85
C ALA A 53 8.24 9.62 -14.91
N PHE A 54 8.52 9.15 -13.68
CA PHE A 54 9.32 9.84 -12.67
C PHE A 54 10.61 9.09 -12.36
N PHE A 55 11.62 9.78 -11.82
CA PHE A 55 12.88 9.14 -11.39
C PHE A 55 13.07 9.25 -9.88
N PRO A 56 13.41 8.14 -9.17
CA PRO A 56 13.60 8.17 -7.73
C PRO A 56 14.75 9.12 -7.31
N MET A 57 14.54 9.93 -6.28
CA MET A 57 15.62 10.74 -5.69
C MET A 57 16.80 9.86 -5.22
N ARG A 58 16.53 8.61 -4.88
CA ARG A 58 17.54 7.60 -4.45
C ARG A 58 18.21 6.85 -5.60
N GLY A 59 17.88 7.19 -6.86
CA GLY A 59 18.31 6.39 -8.03
C GLY A 59 17.63 5.02 -8.09
N THR A 60 18.13 4.15 -8.97
CA THR A 60 17.68 2.77 -9.10
C THR A 60 18.19 1.92 -7.94
N TYR A 61 17.47 1.90 -6.85
CA TYR A 61 17.86 1.23 -5.61
C TYR A 61 17.52 -0.27 -5.61
N SER A 62 18.10 -0.99 -4.65
CA SER A 62 17.66 -2.33 -4.22
C SER A 62 16.75 -2.21 -3.01
N SER A 63 15.62 -2.90 -3.03
CA SER A 63 14.75 -3.05 -1.85
C SER A 63 15.36 -3.92 -0.75
N ALA A 64 16.42 -4.67 -1.06
CA ALA A 64 17.19 -5.45 -0.09
C ALA A 64 18.27 -4.61 0.64
N ASP A 65 18.59 -3.39 0.15
CA ASP A 65 19.53 -2.50 0.84
C ASP A 65 18.90 -1.96 2.14
N PRO A 66 19.46 -2.28 3.32
CA PRO A 66 18.90 -1.83 4.59
C PRO A 66 18.96 -0.31 4.79
N ARG A 67 19.84 0.40 4.09
CA ARG A 67 19.93 1.86 4.12
C ARG A 67 18.76 2.50 3.39
N VAL A 68 18.41 1.94 2.22
CA VAL A 68 17.26 2.35 1.42
C VAL A 68 15.98 2.08 2.19
N LEU A 69 15.79 0.84 2.65
CA LEU A 69 14.62 0.44 3.42
C LEU A 69 14.45 1.30 4.68
N GLY A 70 15.55 1.58 5.40
CA GLY A 70 15.53 2.45 6.57
C GLY A 70 15.12 3.89 6.25
N ALA A 71 15.54 4.43 5.10
CA ALA A 71 15.14 5.75 4.65
C ALA A 71 13.68 5.81 4.23
N GLN A 72 13.19 4.79 3.52
CA GLN A 72 11.79 4.68 3.11
C GLN A 72 10.84 4.59 4.32
N MET A 73 11.15 3.75 5.32
CA MET A 73 10.33 3.66 6.53
C MET A 73 10.32 4.98 7.33
N ARG A 74 11.43 5.72 7.35
CA ARG A 74 11.45 7.07 7.96
C ARG A 74 10.59 8.07 7.19
N ASP A 75 10.56 8.01 5.86
CA ASP A 75 9.69 8.89 5.06
C ASP A 75 8.21 8.56 5.34
N ILE A 76 7.84 7.28 5.37
CA ILE A 76 6.47 6.85 5.67
C ILE A 76 6.05 7.27 7.08
N ALA A 77 6.93 7.09 8.07
CA ALA A 77 6.67 7.54 9.43
C ALA A 77 6.53 9.08 9.52
N ALA A 78 7.38 9.83 8.80
CA ALA A 78 7.29 11.29 8.73
C ALA A 78 6.01 11.77 8.02
N ALA A 79 5.44 10.95 7.14
CA ALA A 79 4.13 11.19 6.55
C ALA A 79 2.96 10.93 7.52
N GLY A 80 3.21 10.47 8.75
CA GLY A 80 2.18 10.18 9.75
C GLY A 80 1.29 8.99 9.41
N VAL A 81 1.75 8.09 8.54
CA VAL A 81 1.04 6.87 8.18
C VAL A 81 1.18 5.83 9.30
N ASP A 82 0.11 5.10 9.61
CA ASP A 82 0.11 4.10 10.69
C ASP A 82 0.64 2.74 10.24
N GLU A 83 0.37 2.35 8.99
CA GLU A 83 0.60 0.98 8.51
C GLU A 83 1.23 0.95 7.11
N VAL A 84 2.26 0.12 6.97
CA VAL A 84 2.87 -0.24 5.69
C VAL A 84 2.25 -1.54 5.18
N VAL A 85 1.64 -1.51 4.01
CA VAL A 85 1.07 -2.68 3.34
C VAL A 85 2.08 -3.18 2.31
N SER A 86 2.88 -4.16 2.68
CA SER A 86 3.90 -4.73 1.79
C SER A 86 3.28 -5.64 0.74
N SER A 87 3.54 -5.39 -0.54
CA SER A 87 3.21 -6.35 -1.61
C SER A 87 3.83 -7.71 -1.31
N TRP A 88 3.08 -8.81 -1.50
CA TRP A 88 3.48 -10.17 -1.16
C TRP A 88 2.93 -11.20 -2.15
N TRP A 89 3.83 -11.88 -2.84
CA TRP A 89 3.54 -12.80 -3.95
C TRP A 89 3.62 -14.28 -3.54
N GLY A 90 3.26 -14.59 -2.31
CA GLY A 90 3.28 -15.95 -1.79
C GLY A 90 4.60 -16.33 -1.12
N ARG A 91 4.60 -17.45 -0.41
CA ARG A 91 5.79 -17.96 0.29
C ARG A 91 6.91 -18.29 -0.67
N GLY A 92 8.13 -17.87 -0.29
CA GLY A 92 9.35 -18.08 -1.09
C GLY A 92 9.53 -17.07 -2.22
N SER A 93 8.62 -16.10 -2.41
CA SER A 93 8.84 -14.98 -3.32
C SER A 93 9.97 -14.06 -2.83
N ALA A 94 10.44 -13.17 -3.69
CA ALA A 94 11.43 -12.17 -3.31
C ALA A 94 10.87 -11.25 -2.19
N GLU A 95 9.59 -10.90 -2.27
CA GLU A 95 8.88 -10.09 -1.29
C GLU A 95 8.75 -10.80 0.05
N ASP A 96 8.49 -12.12 0.04
CA ASP A 96 8.44 -12.93 1.26
C ASP A 96 9.81 -12.99 1.95
N THR A 97 10.88 -13.19 1.21
CA THR A 97 12.25 -13.20 1.77
C THR A 97 12.64 -11.86 2.39
N ARG A 98 12.06 -10.75 1.90
CA ARG A 98 12.31 -9.39 2.39
C ARG A 98 11.35 -8.99 3.53
N LEU A 99 10.23 -9.68 3.69
CA LEU A 99 9.15 -9.30 4.62
C LEU A 99 9.63 -9.13 6.07
N LEU A 100 10.44 -10.04 6.57
CA LEU A 100 10.97 -9.94 7.94
C LEU A 100 11.89 -8.71 8.13
N ALA A 101 12.62 -8.30 7.09
CA ALA A 101 13.42 -7.08 7.13
C ALA A 101 12.52 -5.85 7.14
N VAL A 102 11.48 -5.81 6.30
CA VAL A 102 10.46 -4.75 6.27
C VAL A 102 9.81 -4.61 7.64
N MET A 103 9.32 -5.71 8.23
CA MET A 103 8.68 -5.72 9.55
C MET A 103 9.61 -5.17 10.65
N ARG A 104 10.88 -5.59 10.64
CA ARG A 104 11.87 -5.16 11.63
C ARG A 104 12.16 -3.66 11.54
N VAL A 105 12.34 -3.14 10.32
CA VAL A 105 12.68 -1.73 10.10
C VAL A 105 11.47 -0.83 10.32
N ALA A 106 10.28 -1.23 9.85
CA ALA A 106 9.02 -0.53 10.07
C ALA A 106 8.74 -0.39 11.59
N LYS A 107 8.89 -1.48 12.36
CA LYS A 107 8.71 -1.45 13.82
C LYS A 107 9.64 -0.43 14.51
N ARG A 108 10.90 -0.30 14.07
CA ARG A 108 11.84 0.70 14.61
C ARG A 108 11.42 2.13 14.29
N SER A 109 10.63 2.32 13.24
CA SER A 109 10.06 3.61 12.84
C SER A 109 8.67 3.87 13.42
N GLY A 110 8.17 2.99 14.31
CA GLY A 110 6.84 3.10 14.92
C GLY A 110 5.69 2.67 14.01
N LEU A 111 5.99 2.06 12.87
CA LEU A 111 4.99 1.66 11.87
C LEU A 111 4.51 0.22 12.12
N ARG A 112 3.25 -0.02 11.82
CA ARG A 112 2.67 -1.36 11.70
C ARG A 112 2.95 -1.91 10.30
N VAL A 113 2.86 -3.24 10.15
CA VAL A 113 3.00 -3.89 8.85
C VAL A 113 1.83 -4.81 8.60
N ALA A 114 1.27 -4.69 7.41
CA ALA A 114 0.34 -5.61 6.77
C ALA A 114 0.94 -6.12 5.47
N VAL A 115 0.25 -7.02 4.78
CA VAL A 115 0.60 -7.42 3.43
C VAL A 115 -0.57 -7.19 2.47
N GLN A 116 -0.24 -6.82 1.23
CA GLN A 116 -1.12 -7.02 0.09
C GLN A 116 -0.82 -8.38 -0.51
N LEU A 117 -1.75 -9.31 -0.38
CA LEU A 117 -1.65 -10.64 -0.95
C LEU A 117 -2.01 -10.55 -2.43
N GLU A 118 -1.00 -10.72 -3.26
CA GLU A 118 -1.07 -10.57 -4.71
C GLU A 118 -1.60 -11.83 -5.41
N PRO A 119 -2.00 -11.75 -6.69
CA PRO A 119 -2.52 -12.89 -7.46
C PRO A 119 -1.39 -13.79 -7.98
N TYR A 120 -0.63 -14.40 -7.09
CA TYR A 120 0.47 -15.28 -7.45
C TYR A 120 0.00 -16.57 -8.17
N ALA A 121 0.89 -17.21 -8.91
CA ALA A 121 0.59 -18.42 -9.67
C ALA A 121 0.11 -19.56 -8.75
N GLY A 122 -1.04 -20.15 -9.07
CA GLY A 122 -1.66 -21.20 -8.26
C GLY A 122 -2.41 -20.72 -7.02
N ARG A 123 -2.62 -19.41 -6.85
CA ARG A 123 -3.46 -18.88 -5.78
C ARG A 123 -4.87 -19.46 -5.86
N SER A 124 -5.35 -19.97 -4.73
CA SER A 124 -6.72 -20.43 -4.49
C SER A 124 -7.18 -19.94 -3.11
N VAL A 125 -8.45 -20.05 -2.79
CA VAL A 125 -8.94 -19.70 -1.45
C VAL A 125 -8.31 -20.59 -0.39
N ASP A 126 -8.06 -21.87 -0.68
CA ASP A 126 -7.44 -22.79 0.27
C ASP A 126 -5.95 -22.43 0.50
N SER A 127 -5.18 -22.13 -0.57
CA SER A 127 -3.80 -21.67 -0.42
C SER A 127 -3.72 -20.33 0.33
N VAL A 128 -4.68 -19.43 0.13
CA VAL A 128 -4.78 -18.20 0.93
C VAL A 128 -5.02 -18.53 2.41
N GLY A 129 -5.85 -19.53 2.73
CA GLY A 129 -6.03 -20.00 4.10
C GLY A 129 -4.73 -20.40 4.77
N ASP A 130 -3.89 -21.19 4.08
CA ASP A 130 -2.57 -21.60 4.56
C ASP A 130 -1.61 -20.41 4.69
N ASP A 131 -1.67 -19.46 3.76
CA ASP A 131 -0.87 -18.23 3.82
C ASP A 131 -1.26 -17.36 5.01
N LEU A 132 -2.55 -17.24 5.32
CA LEU A 132 -3.02 -16.50 6.49
C LEU A 132 -2.52 -17.11 7.79
N VAL A 133 -2.46 -18.44 7.90
CA VAL A 133 -1.83 -19.12 9.07
C VAL A 133 -0.36 -18.74 9.20
N TYR A 134 0.38 -18.76 8.09
CA TYR A 134 1.78 -18.36 8.04
C TYR A 134 1.98 -16.88 8.43
N LEU A 135 1.25 -15.97 7.79
CA LEU A 135 1.36 -14.53 8.04
C LEU A 135 0.97 -14.17 9.49
N ARG A 136 -0.06 -14.84 10.03
CA ARG A 136 -0.44 -14.71 11.43
C ARG A 136 0.69 -15.14 12.39
N ALA A 137 1.37 -16.24 12.08
CA ALA A 137 2.50 -16.73 12.89
C ALA A 137 3.67 -15.73 12.89
N LEU A 138 3.85 -14.95 11.82
CA LEU A 138 4.79 -13.83 11.78
C LEU A 138 4.32 -12.62 12.61
N GLY A 139 3.07 -12.60 13.07
CA GLY A 139 2.52 -11.53 13.90
C GLY A 139 1.67 -10.50 13.14
N LEU A 140 1.43 -10.70 11.85
CA LEU A 140 0.57 -9.81 11.06
C LEU A 140 -0.90 -9.93 11.50
N ARG A 141 -1.65 -8.84 11.36
CA ARG A 141 -3.05 -8.76 11.78
C ARG A 141 -3.98 -8.26 10.68
N ASP A 142 -3.45 -7.54 9.72
CA ASP A 142 -4.19 -7.01 8.58
C ASP A 142 -3.64 -7.60 7.28
N VAL A 143 -4.54 -8.02 6.39
CA VAL A 143 -4.20 -8.55 5.05
C VAL A 143 -5.15 -7.95 4.03
N TYR A 144 -4.58 -7.38 3.01
CA TYR A 144 -5.28 -6.77 1.88
C TYR A 144 -5.25 -7.74 0.69
N ILE A 145 -6.39 -8.28 0.32
CA ILE A 145 -6.49 -9.29 -0.76
C ILE A 145 -6.71 -8.57 -2.09
N TYR A 146 -5.67 -8.56 -2.94
CA TYR A 146 -5.77 -7.99 -4.28
C TYR A 146 -6.52 -8.95 -5.22
N ASN A 147 -7.26 -8.40 -6.20
CA ASN A 147 -8.12 -9.16 -7.09
C ASN A 147 -9.02 -10.16 -6.33
N SER A 148 -9.67 -9.69 -5.26
CA SER A 148 -10.53 -10.55 -4.43
C SER A 148 -11.70 -11.19 -5.20
N LYS A 149 -12.09 -10.60 -6.33
CA LYS A 149 -13.18 -11.10 -7.18
C LYS A 149 -12.80 -12.26 -8.10
N ASP A 150 -11.54 -12.70 -8.07
CA ASP A 150 -11.13 -13.92 -8.81
C ASP A 150 -11.85 -15.17 -8.29
N PHE A 151 -12.39 -15.12 -7.06
CA PHE A 151 -13.14 -16.19 -6.45
C PHE A 151 -14.53 -15.72 -6.00
N ALA A 152 -15.48 -16.66 -5.91
CA ALA A 152 -16.84 -16.36 -5.46
C ALA A 152 -16.89 -15.96 -3.97
N ALA A 153 -17.91 -15.19 -3.60
CA ALA A 153 -18.08 -14.75 -2.21
C ALA A 153 -18.22 -15.93 -1.24
N GLU A 154 -18.90 -16.98 -1.66
CA GLU A 154 -19.14 -18.22 -0.89
C GLU A 154 -17.85 -18.98 -0.62
N GLU A 155 -16.92 -18.98 -1.57
CA GLU A 155 -15.61 -19.62 -1.41
C GLU A 155 -14.79 -18.87 -0.36
N TRP A 156 -14.75 -17.54 -0.40
CA TRP A 156 -14.04 -16.71 0.58
C TRP A 156 -14.51 -16.96 2.02
N ARG A 157 -15.81 -17.25 2.25
CA ARG A 157 -16.35 -17.50 3.59
C ARG A 157 -15.64 -18.65 4.33
N ARG A 158 -15.03 -19.59 3.59
CA ARG A 158 -14.26 -20.71 4.18
C ARG A 158 -13.04 -20.21 4.96
N VAL A 159 -12.50 -19.04 4.60
CA VAL A 159 -11.30 -18.45 5.23
C VAL A 159 -11.64 -17.21 6.05
N THR A 160 -12.50 -16.32 5.55
CA THR A 160 -12.82 -15.05 6.20
C THR A 160 -13.58 -15.22 7.51
N LEU A 161 -14.37 -16.30 7.65
CA LEU A 161 -15.12 -16.60 8.86
C LEU A 161 -14.32 -17.41 9.88
N GLN A 162 -13.07 -17.78 9.60
CA GLN A 162 -12.20 -18.46 10.56
C GLN A 162 -11.78 -17.50 11.68
N PRO A 163 -11.79 -17.92 12.95
CA PRO A 163 -11.47 -17.06 14.08
C PRO A 163 -9.94 -16.84 14.23
N MET A 164 -9.30 -16.30 13.17
CA MET A 164 -7.85 -16.12 13.16
C MET A 164 -7.39 -14.85 13.89
N GLY A 165 -8.31 -13.96 14.28
CA GLY A 165 -7.97 -12.65 14.88
C GLY A 165 -7.23 -11.75 13.91
N MET A 166 -7.49 -11.91 12.61
CA MET A 166 -6.99 -11.08 11.52
C MET A 166 -8.14 -10.33 10.86
N ARG A 167 -7.86 -9.14 10.33
CA ARG A 167 -8.79 -8.40 9.48
C ARG A 167 -8.38 -8.59 8.02
N LEU A 168 -9.33 -9.02 7.20
CA LEU A 168 -9.12 -9.22 5.77
C LEU A 168 -9.88 -8.13 5.01
N PHE A 169 -9.19 -7.41 4.14
CA PHE A 169 -9.77 -6.36 3.29
C PHE A 169 -9.81 -6.84 1.85
N ALA A 170 -10.98 -6.73 1.21
CA ALA A 170 -11.14 -7.09 -0.20
C ALA A 170 -10.80 -5.91 -1.12
N GLN A 171 -9.92 -6.09 -2.10
CA GLN A 171 -9.81 -5.13 -3.20
C GLN A 171 -11.02 -5.31 -4.11
N THR A 172 -11.90 -4.33 -4.08
CA THR A 172 -13.12 -4.33 -4.90
C THR A 172 -13.86 -2.98 -4.83
N ASN A 173 -14.66 -2.69 -5.85
CA ASN A 173 -15.67 -1.63 -5.85
C ASN A 173 -17.09 -2.18 -5.59
N HIS A 174 -17.23 -3.49 -5.44
CA HIS A 174 -18.48 -4.16 -5.15
C HIS A 174 -18.62 -4.41 -3.64
N VAL A 175 -18.99 -3.36 -2.89
CA VAL A 175 -19.05 -3.38 -1.42
C VAL A 175 -19.92 -4.53 -0.90
N GLY A 176 -21.07 -4.78 -1.55
CA GLY A 176 -21.95 -5.91 -1.22
C GLY A 176 -21.29 -7.29 -1.42
N PHE A 177 -20.34 -7.42 -2.34
CA PHE A 177 -19.54 -8.65 -2.48
C PHE A 177 -18.64 -8.83 -1.25
N ALA A 178 -17.89 -7.80 -0.85
CA ALA A 178 -17.01 -7.87 0.31
C ALA A 178 -17.77 -8.30 1.59
N ALA A 179 -18.93 -7.71 1.82
CA ALA A 179 -19.80 -8.06 2.96
C ALA A 179 -20.27 -9.51 2.90
N ARG A 180 -20.82 -9.97 1.75
CA ARG A 180 -21.28 -11.36 1.60
C ARG A 180 -20.15 -12.37 1.74
N ALA A 181 -18.95 -12.01 1.27
CA ALA A 181 -17.75 -12.82 1.37
C ALA A 181 -17.15 -12.87 2.80
N GLY A 182 -17.69 -12.09 3.76
CA GLY A 182 -17.23 -12.09 5.15
C GLY A 182 -15.94 -11.30 5.40
N PHE A 183 -15.55 -10.41 4.49
CA PHE A 183 -14.41 -9.51 4.71
C PHE A 183 -14.72 -8.48 5.79
N ALA A 184 -13.70 -8.11 6.57
CA ALA A 184 -13.81 -7.06 7.58
C ALA A 184 -14.03 -5.67 6.96
N GLY A 185 -13.56 -5.49 5.74
CA GLY A 185 -13.68 -4.25 4.99
C GLY A 185 -13.30 -4.44 3.53
N PHE A 186 -13.32 -3.34 2.78
CA PHE A 186 -12.86 -3.30 1.40
C PHE A 186 -11.95 -2.10 1.17
N TYR A 187 -11.13 -2.16 0.13
CA TYR A 187 -10.34 -1.05 -0.39
C TYR A 187 -10.41 -1.01 -1.92
N THR A 188 -10.15 0.15 -2.53
CA THR A 188 -10.34 0.30 -3.97
C THR A 188 -9.06 0.10 -4.78
N TYR A 189 -7.90 0.40 -4.25
CA TYR A 189 -6.58 0.41 -4.86
C TYR A 189 -6.46 1.32 -6.10
N ASP A 190 -7.19 0.99 -7.17
CA ASP A 190 -7.13 1.64 -8.47
C ASP A 190 -7.69 3.08 -8.40
N ILE A 191 -6.77 4.05 -8.37
CA ILE A 191 -7.10 5.47 -8.31
C ILE A 191 -7.51 6.06 -9.67
N LEU A 192 -7.25 5.35 -10.76
CA LEU A 192 -7.67 5.76 -12.10
C LEU A 192 -9.18 5.56 -12.27
N LEU A 193 -9.70 4.41 -11.82
CA LEU A 193 -11.11 4.03 -11.97
C LEU A 193 -12.00 4.49 -10.81
N TYR A 194 -11.46 4.57 -9.60
CA TYR A 194 -12.23 4.84 -8.36
C TYR A 194 -11.76 6.14 -7.73
N ASP A 195 -12.24 7.23 -8.28
CA ASP A 195 -11.92 8.59 -7.86
C ASP A 195 -12.79 9.09 -6.69
N ALA A 196 -12.47 10.29 -6.25
CA ALA A 196 -13.11 10.99 -5.14
C ALA A 196 -14.64 11.02 -5.19
N ALA A 197 -15.23 11.08 -6.40
CA ALA A 197 -16.69 11.19 -6.58
C ALA A 197 -17.46 9.93 -6.12
N LYS A 198 -16.76 8.81 -5.95
CA LYS A 198 -17.38 7.52 -5.60
C LYS A 198 -17.30 7.19 -4.11
N PHE A 199 -16.46 7.88 -3.34
CA PHE A 199 -16.15 7.51 -1.96
C PHE A 199 -17.34 7.62 -1.01
N ASP A 200 -18.14 8.68 -1.12
CA ASP A 200 -19.35 8.84 -0.30
C ASP A 200 -20.30 7.65 -0.45
N ARG A 201 -20.62 7.28 -1.69
CA ARG A 201 -21.46 6.11 -1.98
C ARG A 201 -20.87 4.81 -1.43
N PHE A 202 -19.57 4.62 -1.58
CA PHE A 202 -18.90 3.40 -1.11
C PHE A 202 -18.93 3.29 0.41
N CYS A 203 -18.58 4.36 1.13
CA CYS A 203 -18.58 4.34 2.59
C CYS A 203 -20.00 4.24 3.18
N THR A 204 -20.98 4.97 2.62
CA THR A 204 -22.38 4.81 3.00
C THR A 204 -22.84 3.35 2.87
N GLN A 205 -22.52 2.69 1.75
CA GLN A 205 -22.87 1.29 1.54
C GLN A 205 -22.15 0.35 2.51
N ALA A 206 -20.85 0.59 2.77
CA ALA A 206 -20.06 -0.24 3.68
C ALA A 206 -20.59 -0.18 5.11
N HIS A 207 -20.88 1.02 5.60
CA HIS A 207 -21.45 1.24 6.94
C HIS A 207 -22.82 0.60 7.08
N ALA A 208 -23.67 0.71 6.05
CA ALA A 208 -24.98 0.04 6.04
C ALA A 208 -24.87 -1.49 6.08
N LEU A 209 -23.76 -2.06 5.62
CA LEU A 209 -23.48 -3.49 5.63
C LEU A 209 -22.58 -3.94 6.81
N GLY A 210 -22.19 -3.03 7.69
CA GLY A 210 -21.41 -3.30 8.89
C GLY A 210 -19.94 -3.70 8.59
N ILE A 211 -19.37 -3.25 7.48
CA ILE A 211 -17.95 -3.48 7.13
C ILE A 211 -17.19 -2.16 7.02
N LEU A 212 -15.86 -2.21 7.16
CA LEU A 212 -14.98 -1.05 7.10
C LEU A 212 -14.85 -0.51 5.66
N CYS A 213 -14.90 0.82 5.54
CA CYS A 213 -14.67 1.55 4.31
C CYS A 213 -13.22 2.05 4.27
N ALA A 214 -12.42 1.55 3.31
CA ALA A 214 -11.02 1.94 3.12
C ALA A 214 -10.76 2.40 1.67
N PRO A 215 -11.27 3.58 1.24
CA PRO A 215 -11.01 4.07 -0.11
C PRO A 215 -9.53 4.36 -0.30
N SER A 216 -9.04 4.13 -1.52
CA SER A 216 -7.64 4.39 -1.88
C SER A 216 -7.50 5.79 -2.48
N VAL A 217 -6.55 6.55 -1.97
CA VAL A 217 -6.17 7.87 -2.48
C VAL A 217 -4.80 7.79 -3.15
N GLY A 218 -4.56 8.61 -4.15
CA GLY A 218 -3.25 8.66 -4.81
C GLY A 218 -3.02 9.97 -5.54
N PRO A 219 -1.74 10.31 -5.81
CA PRO A 219 -1.37 11.59 -6.37
C PRO A 219 -1.69 11.72 -7.87
N GLY A 220 -1.67 10.62 -8.58
CA GLY A 220 -1.86 10.49 -10.02
C GLY A 220 -1.50 9.08 -10.48
N TYR A 221 -1.65 8.82 -11.78
CA TYR A 221 -1.32 7.56 -12.44
C TYR A 221 -0.77 7.82 -13.83
N ASP A 222 0.35 7.18 -14.16
CA ASP A 222 0.91 7.14 -15.52
C ASP A 222 1.81 5.89 -15.65
N ALA A 223 1.31 4.86 -16.33
CA ALA A 223 2.06 3.62 -16.61
C ALA A 223 2.55 3.54 -18.06
N SER A 224 2.53 4.64 -18.82
CA SER A 224 2.85 4.66 -20.25
C SER A 224 4.26 4.13 -20.53
N GLU A 225 5.25 4.51 -19.73
CA GLU A 225 6.66 4.08 -19.87
C GLU A 225 6.87 2.60 -19.54
N ALA A 226 6.13 2.06 -18.59
CA ALA A 226 6.30 0.68 -18.13
C ALA A 226 5.50 -0.33 -18.96
N THR A 227 4.26 0.00 -19.33
CA THR A 227 3.32 -0.95 -19.92
C THR A 227 2.74 -0.50 -21.27
N GLY A 228 2.98 0.76 -21.65
CA GLY A 228 2.34 1.38 -22.82
C GLY A 228 0.86 1.73 -22.60
N ASP A 229 0.34 1.68 -21.37
CA ASP A 229 -1.03 2.10 -21.06
C ASP A 229 -1.20 3.61 -21.35
N PRO A 230 -2.06 4.03 -22.29
CA PRO A 230 -2.22 5.44 -22.63
C PRO A 230 -3.04 6.24 -21.60
N ARG A 231 -3.63 5.57 -20.60
CA ARG A 231 -4.46 6.23 -19.60
C ARG A 231 -3.59 6.95 -18.58
N VAL A 232 -3.94 8.22 -18.33
CA VAL A 232 -3.23 9.05 -17.35
C VAL A 232 -4.24 9.71 -16.42
N LYS A 233 -3.93 9.72 -15.13
CA LYS A 233 -4.56 10.59 -14.14
C LYS A 233 -3.53 11.63 -13.73
N PRO A 234 -3.65 12.89 -14.20
CA PRO A 234 -2.65 13.91 -13.93
C PRO A 234 -2.61 14.30 -12.45
N ARG A 235 -1.43 14.64 -11.95
CA ARG A 235 -1.22 15.06 -10.56
C ARG A 235 -1.75 16.45 -10.25
N LEU A 236 -1.85 17.34 -11.26
CA LEU A 236 -2.38 18.71 -11.18
C LEU A 236 -1.76 19.51 -10.01
N ASP A 237 -0.45 19.54 -9.92
CA ASP A 237 0.31 20.21 -8.86
C ASP A 237 -0.14 19.82 -7.44
N GLY A 238 -0.65 18.59 -7.28
CA GLY A 238 -1.13 18.01 -6.03
C GLY A 238 -2.64 18.10 -5.82
N ALA A 239 -3.38 18.81 -6.67
CA ALA A 239 -4.83 18.97 -6.52
C ALA A 239 -5.59 17.62 -6.61
N THR A 240 -5.11 16.69 -7.45
CA THR A 240 -5.67 15.33 -7.53
C THR A 240 -5.60 14.62 -6.19
N TYR A 241 -4.44 14.65 -5.54
CA TYR A 241 -4.23 14.02 -4.23
C TYR A 241 -5.11 14.61 -3.14
N ASP A 242 -5.19 15.96 -3.09
CA ASP A 242 -6.01 16.68 -2.13
C ASP A 242 -7.51 16.42 -2.33
N SER A 243 -7.96 16.36 -3.57
CA SER A 243 -9.35 16.05 -3.89
C SER A 243 -9.75 14.67 -3.35
N MET A 244 -8.90 13.66 -3.55
CA MET A 244 -9.16 12.29 -3.09
C MET A 244 -9.13 12.20 -1.56
N TRP A 245 -8.13 12.79 -0.88
CA TRP A 245 -8.08 12.85 0.57
C TRP A 245 -9.29 13.57 1.18
N GLY A 246 -9.61 14.77 0.67
CA GLY A 246 -10.77 15.51 1.14
C GLY A 246 -12.08 14.75 0.96
N ALA A 247 -12.22 13.99 -0.11
CA ALA A 247 -13.40 13.15 -0.33
C ALA A 247 -13.44 11.96 0.63
N ALA A 248 -12.32 11.30 0.91
CA ALA A 248 -12.27 10.19 1.86
C ALA A 248 -12.65 10.65 3.28
N VAL A 249 -12.14 11.81 3.71
CA VAL A 249 -12.51 12.42 5.01
C VAL A 249 -14.00 12.74 5.06
N ARG A 250 -14.54 13.39 4.03
CA ARG A 250 -15.99 13.74 4.00
C ARG A 250 -16.89 12.52 3.93
N ALA A 251 -16.45 11.44 3.29
CA ALA A 251 -17.17 10.17 3.21
C ALA A 251 -17.20 9.41 4.54
N GLY A 252 -16.49 9.87 5.56
CA GLY A 252 -16.36 9.19 6.84
C GLY A 252 -15.64 7.84 6.71
N ALA A 253 -14.57 7.78 5.88
CA ALA A 253 -13.77 6.56 5.73
C ALA A 253 -13.27 6.08 7.10
N ASP A 254 -13.28 4.76 7.35
CA ASP A 254 -12.74 4.17 8.59
C ASP A 254 -11.20 4.08 8.54
N LEU A 255 -10.68 3.92 7.34
CA LEU A 255 -9.27 3.82 7.01
C LEU A 255 -9.04 4.42 5.62
N VAL A 256 -7.98 5.18 5.43
CA VAL A 256 -7.54 5.61 4.10
C VAL A 256 -6.33 4.78 3.67
N THR A 257 -6.43 4.13 2.51
CA THR A 257 -5.28 3.48 1.88
C THR A 257 -4.64 4.42 0.85
N ILE A 258 -3.32 4.40 0.74
CA ILE A 258 -2.56 5.28 -0.15
C ILE A 258 -1.90 4.45 -1.24
N THR A 259 -2.30 4.68 -2.47
CA THR A 259 -1.70 4.11 -3.68
C THR A 259 -0.81 5.18 -4.33
N SER A 260 0.52 5.10 -4.18
CA SER A 260 1.34 4.15 -3.44
C SER A 260 2.53 4.87 -2.78
N TYR A 261 3.33 4.17 -1.97
CA TYR A 261 4.61 4.74 -1.56
C TYR A 261 5.60 4.75 -2.74
N ASN A 262 5.79 3.60 -3.43
CA ASN A 262 6.86 3.42 -4.41
C ASN A 262 6.50 2.54 -5.62
N GLU A 263 5.26 2.58 -6.10
CA GLU A 263 4.92 1.95 -7.38
C GLU A 263 5.30 2.90 -8.53
N TRP A 264 6.59 2.85 -8.90
CA TRP A 264 7.18 3.74 -9.89
C TRP A 264 6.64 3.48 -11.29
N SER A 265 6.38 2.22 -11.63
CA SER A 265 5.90 1.81 -12.95
C SER A 265 4.47 2.27 -13.24
N GLU A 266 3.68 2.56 -12.21
CA GLU A 266 2.34 3.12 -12.35
C GLU A 266 2.29 4.65 -12.19
N GLY A 267 3.41 5.29 -11.85
CA GLY A 267 3.43 6.73 -11.58
C GLY A 267 2.58 7.14 -10.38
N THR A 268 2.22 6.21 -9.47
CA THR A 268 1.37 6.47 -8.29
C THR A 268 2.16 6.82 -7.03
N GLN A 269 3.48 6.78 -7.11
CA GLN A 269 4.36 6.91 -5.95
C GLN A 269 4.28 8.30 -5.28
N ILE A 270 4.43 8.30 -3.93
CA ILE A 270 4.72 9.52 -3.15
C ILE A 270 6.16 9.55 -2.62
N GLU A 271 6.95 8.49 -2.86
CA GLU A 271 8.38 8.46 -2.58
C GLU A 271 9.06 9.67 -3.23
N PRO A 272 10.02 10.34 -2.57
CA PRO A 272 10.67 11.51 -3.13
C PRO A 272 11.28 11.27 -4.51
N ALA A 273 10.88 12.10 -5.49
CA ALA A 273 11.37 12.07 -6.87
C ALA A 273 12.53 13.04 -7.08
N GLY A 274 13.45 12.63 -7.94
CA GLY A 274 14.57 13.46 -8.40
C GLY A 274 14.12 14.51 -9.43
N HIS A 275 15.08 15.30 -9.87
CA HIS A 275 14.92 16.27 -10.94
C HIS A 275 15.84 15.93 -12.11
N GLY A 276 15.39 16.23 -13.33
CA GLY A 276 16.25 16.28 -14.52
C GLY A 276 16.05 15.14 -15.52
N GLY A 277 16.67 15.33 -16.67
CA GLY A 277 16.52 14.42 -17.80
C GLY A 277 15.15 14.47 -18.46
N ARG A 278 14.68 13.32 -18.92
CA ARG A 278 13.38 13.13 -19.57
C ARG A 278 12.20 12.94 -18.59
N TYR A 279 12.51 12.84 -17.29
CA TYR A 279 11.55 12.48 -16.27
C TYR A 279 10.76 13.66 -15.74
N ASP A 280 9.51 13.44 -15.41
CA ASP A 280 8.70 14.37 -14.66
C ASP A 280 9.26 14.58 -13.25
N SER A 281 8.91 15.70 -12.66
CA SER A 281 9.32 16.06 -11.30
C SER A 281 8.13 16.54 -10.48
N TYR A 282 8.34 16.67 -9.15
CA TYR A 282 7.36 17.32 -8.28
C TYR A 282 7.53 18.83 -8.19
N ASP A 283 8.37 19.43 -9.05
CA ASP A 283 8.57 20.89 -9.05
C ASP A 283 7.26 21.63 -9.36
N GLY A 284 6.96 22.67 -8.61
CA GLY A 284 5.69 23.38 -8.68
C GLY A 284 4.58 22.80 -7.78
N THR A 285 4.67 21.52 -7.38
CA THR A 285 3.65 20.86 -6.54
C THR A 285 3.49 21.62 -5.22
N TYR A 286 2.24 22.03 -4.94
CA TYR A 286 1.89 22.88 -3.78
C TYR A 286 2.66 24.20 -3.72
N GLY A 287 3.12 24.74 -4.86
CA GLY A 287 3.95 25.93 -4.93
C GLY A 287 5.39 25.75 -4.43
N LEU A 288 5.83 24.50 -4.26
CA LEU A 288 7.18 24.17 -3.82
C LEU A 288 8.12 23.98 -5.01
N HIS A 289 9.41 24.36 -4.84
CA HIS A 289 10.43 24.24 -5.88
C HIS A 289 11.71 23.59 -5.36
N GLY A 290 12.48 22.99 -6.30
CA GLY A 290 13.79 22.40 -6.03
C GLY A 290 13.72 21.29 -4.98
N ARG A 291 14.59 21.28 -4.00
CA ARG A 291 14.66 20.23 -2.96
C ARG A 291 13.39 20.14 -2.09
N ALA A 292 12.69 21.24 -1.89
CA ALA A 292 11.44 21.26 -1.12
C ALA A 292 10.34 20.48 -1.87
N ALA A 293 10.25 20.64 -3.19
CA ALA A 293 9.30 19.94 -4.02
C ALA A 293 9.49 18.41 -4.04
N GLN A 294 10.74 17.92 -3.96
CA GLN A 294 11.03 16.49 -3.95
C GLN A 294 10.26 15.70 -2.88
N ARG A 295 9.93 16.32 -1.76
CA ARG A 295 9.20 15.73 -0.63
C ARG A 295 7.75 16.21 -0.52
N ALA A 296 7.24 16.89 -1.54
CA ALA A 296 5.93 17.56 -1.50
C ALA A 296 4.81 16.60 -1.06
N TYR A 297 4.75 15.39 -1.62
CA TYR A 297 3.71 14.41 -1.29
C TYR A 297 3.88 13.76 0.09
N ILE A 298 5.10 13.55 0.58
CA ILE A 298 5.35 13.11 1.96
C ILE A 298 4.80 14.14 2.95
N ASN A 299 5.15 15.42 2.75
CA ASN A 299 4.69 16.51 3.61
C ASN A 299 3.16 16.69 3.51
N ARG A 300 2.59 16.53 2.32
CA ARG A 300 1.14 16.65 2.13
C ARG A 300 0.39 15.48 2.75
N THR A 301 0.97 14.26 2.72
CA THR A 301 0.42 13.12 3.45
C THR A 301 0.37 13.41 4.94
N ALA A 302 1.47 13.92 5.53
CA ALA A 302 1.50 14.33 6.96
C ALA A 302 0.42 15.36 7.30
N TYR A 303 0.16 16.30 6.40
CA TYR A 303 -0.94 17.26 6.56
C TYR A 303 -2.30 16.55 6.66
N TRP A 304 -2.58 15.56 5.79
CA TRP A 304 -3.85 14.86 5.76
C TRP A 304 -4.00 13.86 6.91
N THR A 305 -2.98 13.05 7.21
CA THR A 305 -3.02 12.06 8.30
C THR A 305 -3.23 12.72 9.67
N SER A 306 -2.72 13.95 9.87
CA SER A 306 -2.96 14.71 11.10
C SER A 306 -4.39 15.26 11.23
N ARG A 307 -5.19 15.21 10.19
CA ARG A 307 -6.57 15.73 10.12
C ARG A 307 -7.62 14.65 9.90
N PHE A 308 -7.19 13.48 9.57
CA PHE A 308 -8.01 12.28 9.44
C PHE A 308 -8.05 11.51 10.76
#